data_2fe49c132c35bd3d37fed8817097b1b8
#
_entry.id   2fe49c132c35bd3d37fed8817097b1b8
#
_cell.length_a   1.000
_cell.length_b   1.000
_cell.length_c   1.000
_cell.angle_alpha   90.00
_cell.angle_beta   90.00
_cell.angle_gamma   90.00
#
_symmetry.space_group_name_H-M   'P 1'
#
loop_
_entity.id
_entity.type
_entity.pdbx_description
1 polymer ?
#
loop_
_entity_poly.entity_id
_entity_poly.type
_entity_poly.pdbx_seq_one_letter_code
_entity_poly.pdbx_strand_id
1 'polypeptide(L)'
;IAFYCHRALARLCLSGANPSGNITETVEEHFGKTGGVVITFLYFFAICPLLWIYGVTITNTFMTFWENQLQMPALNRGVVALLLLMAFVIWFGKDLMVKVMSYLVWPFIASLVVISLSLIPYWNSAVIDQVNLSDIALTGHDGILVTVWLGISIMVFSFNFSPIVSSFVVSKREEYEAQFGREYTEQKCSQIISRASML
;
A
#
# COMPACT_ATOMS: atom_id res chain seq x y z
N ILE A 1 -12.69 -8.51 0.00
CA ILE A 1 -11.75 -9.21 0.90
C ILE A 1 -10.85 -8.18 1.58
N ALA A 2 -10.06 -7.37 0.84
CA ALA A 2 -9.11 -6.39 1.40
C ALA A 2 -9.73 -5.47 2.46
N PHE A 3 -10.92 -4.91 2.19
CA PHE A 3 -11.65 -4.09 3.15
C PHE A 3 -11.87 -4.79 4.51
N TYR A 4 -12.34 -6.03 4.49
CA TYR A 4 -12.59 -6.77 5.73
C TYR A 4 -11.29 -7.07 6.49
N CYS A 5 -10.20 -7.38 5.78
CA CYS A 5 -8.89 -7.60 6.38
C CYS A 5 -8.37 -6.31 7.04
N HIS A 6 -8.45 -5.17 6.36
CA HIS A 6 -8.03 -3.88 6.91
C HIS A 6 -8.88 -3.43 8.10
N ARG A 7 -10.20 -3.69 8.04
CA ARG A 7 -11.09 -3.44 9.17
C ARG A 7 -10.77 -4.31 10.38
N ALA A 8 -10.51 -5.60 10.16
CA ALA A 8 -10.11 -6.52 11.22
C ALA A 8 -8.75 -6.10 11.82
N LEU A 9 -7.80 -5.70 10.98
CA LEU A 9 -6.51 -5.16 11.41
C LEU A 9 -6.67 -3.89 12.25
N ALA A 10 -7.53 -2.96 11.84
CA ALA A 10 -7.81 -1.75 12.60
C ALA A 10 -8.41 -2.07 13.98
N ARG A 11 -9.34 -3.02 14.06
CA ARG A 11 -9.90 -3.48 15.33
C ARG A 11 -8.85 -4.12 16.23
N LEU A 12 -7.96 -4.93 15.65
CA LEU A 12 -6.84 -5.52 16.38
C LEU A 12 -5.96 -4.42 16.97
N CYS A 13 -5.54 -3.44 16.18
CA CYS A 13 -4.72 -2.31 16.68
C CYS A 13 -5.42 -1.52 17.79
N LEU A 14 -6.73 -1.34 17.71
CA LEU A 14 -7.52 -0.66 18.76
C LEU A 14 -7.70 -1.52 20.01
N SER A 15 -7.56 -2.84 19.93
CA SER A 15 -7.77 -3.75 21.07
C SER A 15 -6.59 -3.78 22.05
N GLY A 16 -5.40 -3.30 21.68
CA GLY A 16 -4.24 -3.24 22.55
C GLY A 16 -4.47 -2.31 23.77
N ALA A 17 -3.83 -2.62 24.88
CA ALA A 17 -3.91 -1.83 26.10
C ALA A 17 -3.19 -0.49 25.96
N ASN A 18 -2.06 -0.47 25.27
CA ASN A 18 -1.26 0.72 25.04
C ASN A 18 -1.80 1.54 23.85
N PRO A 19 -2.28 2.79 24.06
CA PRO A 19 -2.78 3.64 22.97
C PRO A 19 -1.76 3.94 21.89
N SER A 20 -0.48 4.07 22.24
CA SER A 20 0.64 4.32 21.33
C SER A 20 1.32 3.03 20.86
N GLY A 21 0.81 1.87 21.27
CA GLY A 21 1.36 0.56 20.97
C GLY A 21 1.30 0.24 19.48
N ASN A 22 2.33 -0.41 18.99
CA ASN A 22 2.36 -0.89 17.63
C ASN A 22 1.62 -2.24 17.49
N ILE A 23 1.42 -2.67 16.25
CA ILE A 23 0.72 -3.93 15.97
C ILE A 23 1.38 -5.14 16.64
N THR A 24 2.71 -5.16 16.74
CA THR A 24 3.45 -6.29 17.31
C THR A 24 3.21 -6.41 18.81
N GLU A 25 3.14 -5.30 19.51
CA GLU A 25 2.82 -5.22 20.94
C GLU A 25 1.39 -5.72 21.21
N THR A 26 0.42 -5.25 20.42
CA THR A 26 -0.97 -5.70 20.52
C THR A 26 -1.13 -7.21 20.24
N VAL A 27 -0.39 -7.73 19.27
CA VAL A 27 -0.39 -9.17 18.96
C VAL A 27 0.21 -9.97 20.12
N GLU A 28 1.29 -9.48 20.73
CA GLU A 28 1.90 -10.12 21.90
C GLU A 28 0.94 -10.15 23.11
N GLU A 29 0.18 -9.08 23.35
CA GLU A 29 -0.83 -9.03 24.39
C GLU A 29 -1.93 -10.08 24.22
N HIS A 30 -2.36 -10.34 22.97
CA HIS A 30 -3.48 -11.27 22.71
C HIS A 30 -3.05 -12.72 22.56
N PHE A 31 -1.88 -12.99 21.99
CA PHE A 31 -1.39 -14.33 21.64
C PHE A 31 -0.26 -14.83 22.55
N GLY A 32 0.13 -14.01 23.52
CA GLY A 32 1.27 -14.28 24.39
C GLY A 32 2.59 -14.11 23.67
N LYS A 33 3.70 -14.15 24.43
CA LYS A 33 5.04 -13.83 23.94
C LYS A 33 5.48 -14.72 22.75
N THR A 34 5.27 -16.02 22.84
CA THR A 34 5.67 -16.95 21.77
C THR A 34 4.80 -16.78 20.52
N GLY A 35 3.47 -16.71 20.70
CA GLY A 35 2.55 -16.46 19.58
C GLY A 35 2.79 -15.09 18.93
N GLY A 36 3.05 -14.07 19.75
CA GLY A 36 3.39 -12.71 19.28
C GLY A 36 4.63 -12.71 18.39
N VAL A 37 5.71 -13.37 18.82
CA VAL A 37 6.95 -13.46 18.01
C VAL A 37 6.71 -14.15 16.68
N VAL A 38 5.99 -15.27 16.66
CA VAL A 38 5.70 -16.02 15.42
C VAL A 38 4.88 -15.17 14.45
N ILE A 39 3.80 -14.52 14.92
CA ILE A 39 2.94 -13.70 14.08
C ILE A 39 3.71 -12.46 13.58
N THR A 40 4.51 -11.83 14.42
CA THR A 40 5.36 -10.70 14.04
C THR A 40 6.38 -11.09 12.97
N PHE A 41 6.99 -12.27 13.10
CA PHE A 41 7.92 -12.79 12.10
C PHE A 41 7.22 -13.07 10.76
N LEU A 42 6.04 -13.68 10.78
CA LEU A 42 5.25 -13.91 9.57
C LEU A 42 4.84 -12.59 8.90
N TYR A 43 4.45 -11.60 9.70
CA TYR A 43 4.10 -10.27 9.20
C TYR A 43 5.31 -9.56 8.57
N PHE A 44 6.46 -9.62 9.23
CA PHE A 44 7.72 -9.10 8.66
C PHE A 44 8.06 -9.79 7.33
N PHE A 45 7.95 -11.12 7.28
CA PHE A 45 8.24 -11.90 6.07
C PHE A 45 7.27 -11.59 4.92
N ALA A 46 6.03 -11.24 5.23
CA ALA A 46 5.04 -10.80 4.24
C ALA A 46 5.33 -9.39 3.69
N ILE A 47 5.86 -8.47 4.52
CA ILE A 47 6.13 -7.09 4.11
C ILE A 47 7.50 -6.93 3.46
N CYS A 48 8.49 -7.71 3.85
CA CYS A 48 9.86 -7.57 3.35
C CYS A 48 9.96 -7.64 1.81
N PRO A 49 9.35 -8.62 1.11
CA PRO A 49 9.34 -8.65 -0.36
C PRO A 49 8.67 -7.42 -0.99
N LEU A 50 7.62 -6.89 -0.35
CA LEU A 50 6.93 -5.68 -0.81
C LEU A 50 7.87 -4.48 -0.80
N LEU A 51 8.55 -4.27 0.31
CA LEU A 51 9.53 -3.18 0.44
C LEU A 51 10.66 -3.32 -0.59
N TRP A 52 11.11 -4.55 -0.84
CA TRP A 52 12.11 -4.83 -1.86
C TRP A 52 11.62 -4.44 -3.26
N ILE A 53 10.43 -4.86 -3.65
CA ILE A 53 9.82 -4.53 -4.95
C ILE A 53 9.65 -3.02 -5.09
N TYR A 54 9.15 -2.33 -4.07
CA TYR A 54 9.03 -0.87 -4.10
C TYR A 54 10.39 -0.19 -4.22
N GLY A 55 11.39 -0.64 -3.49
CA GLY A 55 12.77 -0.12 -3.59
C GLY A 55 13.33 -0.25 -5.00
N VAL A 56 13.21 -1.43 -5.60
CA VAL A 56 13.65 -1.67 -6.99
C VAL A 56 12.87 -0.80 -7.98
N THR A 57 11.54 -0.72 -7.83
CA THR A 57 10.69 0.06 -8.75
C THR A 57 11.01 1.55 -8.67
N ILE A 58 11.15 2.12 -7.47
CA ILE A 58 11.52 3.52 -7.28
C ILE A 58 12.90 3.80 -7.89
N THR A 59 13.86 2.93 -7.63
CA THR A 59 15.22 3.06 -8.17
C THR A 59 15.22 3.04 -9.70
N ASN A 60 14.53 2.08 -10.30
CA ASN A 60 14.44 1.96 -11.77
C ASN A 60 13.73 3.17 -12.39
N THR A 61 12.61 3.61 -11.79
CA THR A 61 11.88 4.79 -12.27
C THR A 61 12.75 6.05 -12.21
N PHE A 62 13.48 6.23 -11.10
CA PHE A 62 14.39 7.35 -10.96
C PHE A 62 15.54 7.29 -11.97
N MET A 63 16.15 6.14 -12.17
CA MET A 63 17.23 5.96 -13.17
C MET A 63 16.74 6.22 -14.58
N THR A 64 15.57 5.69 -14.93
CA THR A 64 14.94 5.95 -16.24
C THR A 64 14.66 7.44 -16.46
N PHE A 65 14.16 8.13 -15.45
CA PHE A 65 13.96 9.57 -15.51
C PHE A 65 15.27 10.33 -15.68
N TRP A 66 16.30 9.94 -14.93
CA TRP A 66 17.62 10.56 -14.96
C TRP A 66 18.28 10.43 -16.35
N GLU A 67 18.23 9.25 -16.93
CA GLU A 67 18.86 8.96 -18.24
C GLU A 67 18.04 9.55 -19.39
N ASN A 68 16.72 9.37 -19.39
CA ASN A 68 15.90 9.70 -20.55
C ASN A 68 15.39 11.16 -20.54
N GLN A 69 15.10 11.73 -19.37
CA GLN A 69 14.56 13.08 -19.28
C GLN A 69 15.66 14.12 -19.05
N LEU A 70 16.63 13.81 -18.21
CA LEU A 70 17.74 14.73 -17.93
C LEU A 70 18.96 14.49 -18.81
N GLN A 71 18.94 13.44 -19.64
CA GLN A 71 20.05 13.05 -20.55
C GLN A 71 21.41 12.97 -19.83
N MET A 72 21.40 12.59 -18.57
CA MET A 72 22.61 12.44 -17.80
C MET A 72 23.15 11.02 -17.90
N PRO A 73 24.49 10.82 -17.84
CA PRO A 73 25.07 9.48 -17.94
C PRO A 73 24.57 8.60 -16.79
N ALA A 74 24.34 7.33 -17.13
CA ALA A 74 23.91 6.28 -16.20
C ALA A 74 24.74 6.32 -14.89
N LEU A 75 24.07 6.43 -13.76
CA LEU A 75 24.78 6.79 -12.56
C LEU A 75 24.37 6.04 -11.31
N ASN A 76 25.32 5.42 -10.67
CA ASN A 76 25.24 4.99 -9.26
C ASN A 76 24.98 6.16 -8.28
N ARG A 77 25.28 7.41 -8.68
CA ARG A 77 25.06 8.62 -7.85
C ARG A 77 23.59 8.90 -7.59
N GLY A 78 22.70 8.58 -8.57
CA GLY A 78 21.25 8.74 -8.37
C GLY A 78 20.71 7.79 -7.30
N VAL A 79 21.20 6.58 -7.24
CA VAL A 79 20.86 5.61 -6.19
C VAL A 79 21.34 6.12 -4.83
N VAL A 80 22.55 6.65 -4.75
CA VAL A 80 23.08 7.24 -3.51
C VAL A 80 22.25 8.46 -3.09
N ALA A 81 21.89 9.35 -4.03
CA ALA A 81 21.05 10.50 -3.73
C ALA A 81 19.66 10.09 -3.25
N LEU A 82 19.05 9.08 -3.87
CA LEU A 82 17.74 8.55 -3.46
C LEU A 82 17.81 7.93 -2.06
N LEU A 83 18.84 7.15 -1.78
CA LEU A 83 19.04 6.56 -0.45
C LEU A 83 19.27 7.64 0.62
N LEU A 84 20.02 8.68 0.29
CA LEU A 84 20.21 9.82 1.17
C LEU A 84 18.91 10.60 1.41
N LEU A 85 18.09 10.80 0.36
CA LEU A 85 16.79 11.42 0.48
C LEU A 85 15.86 10.59 1.37
N MET A 86 15.82 9.27 1.18
CA MET A 86 15.03 8.37 2.01
C MET A 86 15.51 8.39 3.47
N ALA A 87 16.83 8.34 3.70
CA ALA A 87 17.39 8.45 5.03
C ALA A 87 17.05 9.80 5.69
N PHE A 88 17.07 10.89 4.92
CA PHE A 88 16.68 12.22 5.37
C PHE A 88 15.18 12.26 5.77
N VAL A 89 14.29 11.71 4.96
CA VAL A 89 12.85 11.65 5.28
C VAL A 89 12.60 10.81 6.55
N ILE A 90 13.31 9.70 6.71
CA ILE A 90 13.21 8.86 7.90
C ILE A 90 13.74 9.61 9.15
N TRP A 91 14.80 10.37 9.00
CA TRP A 91 15.41 11.15 10.08
C TRP A 91 14.47 12.22 10.65
N PHE A 92 13.65 12.87 9.80
CA PHE A 92 12.73 13.93 10.21
C PHE A 92 11.44 13.43 10.89
N GLY A 93 11.25 12.14 11.01
CA GLY A 93 10.19 11.54 11.81
C GLY A 93 8.84 11.36 11.11
N LYS A 94 7.93 10.72 11.84
CA LYS A 94 6.62 10.27 11.35
C LYS A 94 5.72 11.42 10.85
N ASP A 95 5.74 12.56 11.51
CA ASP A 95 4.83 13.67 11.22
C ASP A 95 5.13 14.36 9.89
N LEU A 96 6.41 14.55 9.57
CA LEU A 96 6.80 15.09 8.28
C LEU A 96 6.48 14.12 7.16
N MET A 97 6.71 12.81 7.39
CA MET A 97 6.39 11.77 6.41
C MET A 97 4.90 11.76 6.07
N VAL A 98 4.02 11.81 7.06
CA VAL A 98 2.56 11.88 6.85
C VAL A 98 2.16 13.16 6.10
N LYS A 99 2.72 14.31 6.47
CA LYS A 99 2.48 15.56 5.76
C LYS A 99 2.91 15.50 4.29
N VAL A 100 4.13 15.07 4.03
CA VAL A 100 4.66 14.94 2.66
C VAL A 100 3.80 14.01 1.82
N MET A 101 3.41 12.86 2.38
CA MET A 101 2.51 11.91 1.69
C MET A 101 1.16 12.54 1.38
N SER A 102 0.57 13.29 2.32
CA SER A 102 -0.72 13.97 2.10
C SER A 102 -0.64 15.01 0.98
N TYR A 103 0.46 15.73 0.85
CA TYR A 103 0.65 16.68 -0.26
C TYR A 103 0.91 15.98 -1.60
N LEU A 104 1.64 14.87 -1.60
CA LEU A 104 1.96 14.12 -2.83
C LEU A 104 0.75 13.42 -3.44
N VAL A 105 -0.27 13.10 -2.67
CA VAL A 105 -1.49 12.45 -3.16
C VAL A 105 -2.20 13.33 -4.19
N TRP A 106 -2.28 14.64 -3.99
CA TRP A 106 -2.99 15.55 -4.89
C TRP A 106 -2.38 15.63 -6.30
N PRO A 107 -1.07 15.91 -6.46
CA PRO A 107 -0.45 15.90 -7.79
C PRO A 107 -0.47 14.50 -8.43
N PHE A 108 -0.40 13.44 -7.62
CA PHE A 108 -0.52 12.07 -8.13
C PHE A 108 -1.91 11.80 -8.72
N ILE A 109 -2.99 12.13 -8.01
CA ILE A 109 -4.36 12.00 -8.53
C ILE A 109 -4.53 12.88 -9.78
N ALA A 110 -4.07 14.13 -9.74
CA ALA A 110 -4.15 15.02 -10.88
C ALA A 110 -3.43 14.45 -12.12
N SER A 111 -2.23 13.88 -11.95
CA SER A 111 -1.49 13.26 -13.05
C SER A 111 -2.23 12.02 -13.62
N LEU A 112 -2.82 11.19 -12.78
CA LEU A 112 -3.62 10.03 -13.23
C LEU A 112 -4.85 10.49 -14.03
N VAL A 113 -5.54 11.54 -13.58
CA VAL A 113 -6.68 12.11 -14.31
C VAL A 113 -6.24 12.66 -15.67
N VAL A 114 -5.15 13.45 -15.70
CA VAL A 114 -4.61 14.00 -16.96
C VAL A 114 -4.22 12.88 -17.93
N ILE A 115 -3.50 11.85 -17.46
CA ILE A 115 -3.13 10.70 -18.30
C ILE A 115 -4.38 9.98 -18.80
N SER A 116 -5.36 9.72 -17.93
CA SER A 116 -6.60 9.04 -18.33
C SER A 116 -7.37 9.82 -19.37
N LEU A 117 -7.47 11.14 -19.23
CA LEU A 117 -8.13 12.00 -20.20
C LEU A 117 -7.36 12.08 -21.53
N SER A 118 -6.03 12.11 -21.49
CA SER A 118 -5.19 12.12 -22.68
C SER A 118 -5.23 10.82 -23.48
N LEU A 119 -5.58 9.71 -22.84
CA LEU A 119 -5.71 8.40 -23.49
C LEU A 119 -7.08 8.22 -24.18
N ILE A 120 -8.10 9.02 -23.86
CA ILE A 120 -9.44 8.89 -24.48
C ILE A 120 -9.38 8.91 -26.03
N PRO A 121 -8.64 9.83 -26.70
CA PRO A 121 -8.57 9.85 -28.16
C PRO A 121 -7.92 8.60 -28.79
N TYR A 122 -7.13 7.87 -28.01
CA TYR A 122 -6.43 6.65 -28.42
C TYR A 122 -7.19 5.38 -28.07
N TRP A 123 -8.37 5.51 -27.45
CA TRP A 123 -9.15 4.35 -27.05
C TRP A 123 -9.67 3.60 -28.27
N ASN A 124 -9.28 2.34 -28.40
CA ASN A 124 -9.64 1.49 -29.51
C ASN A 124 -10.35 0.25 -28.96
N SER A 125 -11.58 0.02 -29.42
CA SER A 125 -12.35 -1.16 -29.07
C SER A 125 -11.81 -2.46 -29.72
N ALA A 126 -10.91 -2.36 -30.69
CA ALA A 126 -10.34 -3.50 -31.39
C ALA A 126 -9.71 -4.56 -30.46
N VAL A 127 -9.23 -4.14 -29.29
CA VAL A 127 -8.72 -5.09 -28.29
C VAL A 127 -9.83 -5.99 -27.75
N ILE A 128 -11.03 -5.46 -27.57
CA ILE A 128 -12.21 -6.21 -27.09
C ILE A 128 -12.75 -7.10 -28.21
N ASP A 129 -12.79 -6.57 -29.44
CA ASP A 129 -13.28 -7.29 -30.62
C ASP A 129 -12.37 -8.47 -31.02
N GLN A 130 -11.08 -8.38 -30.68
CA GLN A 130 -10.11 -9.45 -30.94
C GLN A 130 -10.15 -10.58 -29.89
N VAL A 131 -10.80 -10.38 -28.76
CA VAL A 131 -10.95 -11.43 -27.73
C VAL A 131 -12.04 -12.41 -28.18
N ASN A 132 -11.63 -13.44 -28.89
CA ASN A 132 -12.51 -14.52 -29.28
C ASN A 132 -12.71 -15.47 -28.10
N LEU A 133 -13.79 -15.30 -27.37
CA LEU A 133 -14.11 -16.09 -26.18
C LEU A 133 -14.17 -17.60 -26.43
N SER A 134 -14.40 -18.00 -27.70
CA SER A 134 -14.43 -19.41 -28.09
C SER A 134 -13.03 -20.06 -28.15
N ASP A 135 -11.98 -19.26 -28.30
CA ASP A 135 -10.60 -19.74 -28.43
C ASP A 135 -9.85 -19.75 -27.11
N ILE A 136 -10.50 -19.25 -26.04
CA ILE A 136 -9.90 -19.17 -24.71
C ILE A 136 -9.94 -20.56 -24.06
N ALA A 137 -8.80 -21.21 -23.93
CA ALA A 137 -8.68 -22.44 -23.18
C ALA A 137 -9.03 -22.20 -21.70
N LEU A 138 -9.95 -23.01 -21.15
CA LEU A 138 -10.32 -22.92 -19.72
C LEU A 138 -9.19 -23.39 -18.79
N THR A 139 -8.41 -24.36 -19.28
CA THR A 139 -7.34 -25.02 -18.51
C THR A 139 -6.06 -25.08 -19.33
N GLY A 140 -4.93 -25.09 -18.66
CA GLY A 140 -3.61 -25.12 -19.28
C GLY A 140 -2.74 -23.97 -18.76
N HIS A 141 -1.48 -23.92 -19.18
CA HIS A 141 -0.53 -22.91 -18.69
C HIS A 141 -0.97 -21.47 -19.05
N ASP A 142 -1.65 -21.30 -20.19
CA ASP A 142 -2.18 -20.02 -20.68
C ASP A 142 -3.72 -19.93 -20.54
N GLY A 143 -4.30 -20.80 -19.73
CA GLY A 143 -5.74 -20.85 -19.54
C GLY A 143 -6.30 -19.67 -18.75
N ILE A 144 -7.57 -19.33 -19.00
CA ILE A 144 -8.25 -18.22 -18.31
C ILE A 144 -8.22 -18.37 -16.78
N LEU A 145 -8.30 -19.59 -16.26
CA LEU A 145 -8.26 -19.84 -14.82
C LEU A 145 -6.90 -19.43 -14.22
N VAL A 146 -5.79 -19.71 -14.92
CA VAL A 146 -4.45 -19.30 -14.47
C VAL A 146 -4.32 -17.77 -14.54
N THR A 147 -4.78 -17.17 -15.63
CA THR A 147 -4.74 -15.71 -15.82
C THR A 147 -5.58 -15.00 -14.75
N VAL A 148 -6.79 -15.48 -14.47
CA VAL A 148 -7.66 -14.93 -13.41
C VAL A 148 -7.04 -15.12 -12.04
N TRP A 149 -6.44 -16.29 -11.76
CA TRP A 149 -5.75 -16.55 -10.50
C TRP A 149 -4.58 -15.60 -10.26
N LEU A 150 -3.76 -15.39 -11.29
CA LEU A 150 -2.66 -14.42 -11.23
C LEU A 150 -3.20 -12.99 -11.09
N GLY A 151 -4.24 -12.64 -11.83
CA GLY A 151 -4.89 -11.33 -11.74
C GLY A 151 -5.46 -11.03 -10.35
N ILE A 152 -6.13 -12.01 -9.72
CA ILE A 152 -6.62 -11.88 -8.34
C ILE A 152 -5.46 -11.66 -7.37
N SER A 153 -4.36 -12.40 -7.52
CA SER A 153 -3.18 -12.26 -6.67
C SER A 153 -2.58 -10.86 -6.78
N ILE A 154 -2.44 -10.32 -8.00
CA ILE A 154 -1.96 -8.96 -8.26
C ILE A 154 -2.91 -7.93 -7.66
N MET A 155 -4.23 -8.11 -7.82
CA MET A 155 -5.23 -7.20 -7.24
C MET A 155 -5.16 -7.19 -5.71
N VAL A 156 -5.10 -8.35 -5.05
CA VAL A 156 -4.98 -8.44 -3.58
C VAL A 156 -3.71 -7.74 -3.11
N PHE A 157 -2.63 -7.90 -3.86
CA PHE A 157 -1.37 -7.26 -3.56
C PHE A 157 -1.43 -5.73 -3.72
N SER A 158 -2.05 -5.24 -4.79
CA SER A 158 -2.21 -3.81 -5.07
C SER A 158 -3.07 -3.09 -4.02
N PHE A 159 -4.07 -3.79 -3.47
CA PHE A 159 -4.92 -3.27 -2.40
C PHE A 159 -4.37 -3.51 -0.98
N ASN A 160 -3.13 -4.01 -0.85
CA ASN A 160 -2.54 -4.24 0.45
C ASN A 160 -1.87 -2.97 1.00
N PHE A 161 -2.62 -2.20 1.78
CA PHE A 161 -2.11 -1.02 2.48
C PHE A 161 -2.07 -1.23 4.02
N SER A 162 -1.91 -2.47 4.46
CA SER A 162 -1.87 -2.85 5.88
C SER A 162 -0.90 -2.03 6.75
N PRO A 163 0.33 -1.70 6.31
CA PRO A 163 1.25 -0.90 7.12
C PRO A 163 0.72 0.51 7.41
N ILE A 164 0.00 1.10 6.45
CA ILE A 164 -0.60 2.43 6.62
C ILE A 164 -1.79 2.37 7.58
N VAL A 165 -2.58 1.30 7.54
CA VAL A 165 -3.75 1.13 8.42
C VAL A 165 -3.32 1.13 9.89
N SER A 166 -2.26 0.41 10.25
CA SER A 166 -1.81 0.36 11.64
C SER A 166 -1.36 1.73 12.14
N SER A 167 -0.53 2.45 11.37
CA SER A 167 -0.07 3.80 11.72
C SER A 167 -1.21 4.81 11.78
N PHE A 168 -2.17 4.72 10.86
CA PHE A 168 -3.37 5.56 10.84
C PHE A 168 -4.23 5.34 12.09
N VAL A 169 -4.47 4.09 12.46
CA VAL A 169 -5.30 3.75 13.62
C VAL A 169 -4.66 4.24 14.92
N VAL A 170 -3.35 4.05 15.09
CA VAL A 170 -2.61 4.56 16.26
C VAL A 170 -2.73 6.08 16.36
N SER A 171 -2.49 6.80 15.27
CA SER A 171 -2.62 8.26 15.22
C SER A 171 -4.04 8.73 15.56
N LYS A 172 -5.08 8.05 15.05
CA LYS A 172 -6.47 8.40 15.33
C LYS A 172 -6.92 7.99 16.73
N ARG A 173 -6.31 6.97 17.29
CA ARG A 173 -6.55 6.58 18.67
C ARG A 173 -6.05 7.66 19.63
N GLU A 174 -4.85 8.16 19.45
CA GLU A 174 -4.31 9.27 20.24
C GLU A 174 -5.19 10.53 20.16
N GLU A 175 -5.74 10.81 18.96
CA GLU A 175 -6.56 12.00 18.71
C GLU A 175 -7.97 11.90 19.30
N TYR A 176 -8.64 10.76 19.16
CA TYR A 176 -10.09 10.65 19.44
C TYR A 176 -10.42 9.87 20.71
N GLU A 177 -9.60 8.90 21.15
CA GLU A 177 -9.97 8.03 22.28
C GLU A 177 -10.07 8.81 23.58
N ALA A 178 -9.21 9.82 23.78
CA ALA A 178 -9.25 10.68 24.98
C ALA A 178 -10.48 11.59 25.04
N GLN A 179 -11.05 11.98 23.88
CA GLN A 179 -12.18 12.91 23.80
C GLN A 179 -13.54 12.22 23.66
N PHE A 180 -13.61 11.15 22.91
CA PHE A 180 -14.87 10.54 22.46
C PHE A 180 -14.99 9.05 22.84
N GLY A 181 -13.94 8.47 23.39
CA GLY A 181 -13.90 7.06 23.77
C GLY A 181 -13.60 6.11 22.62
N ARG A 182 -13.35 4.86 22.98
CA ARG A 182 -12.87 3.81 22.08
C ARG A 182 -13.89 3.42 21.02
N GLU A 183 -15.16 3.29 21.40
CA GLU A 183 -16.21 2.87 20.45
C GLU A 183 -16.39 3.86 19.31
N TYR A 184 -16.39 5.15 19.61
CA TYR A 184 -16.44 6.20 18.60
C TYR A 184 -15.22 6.15 17.68
N THR A 185 -14.03 5.95 18.24
CA THR A 185 -12.78 5.85 17.47
C THR A 185 -12.82 4.65 16.51
N GLU A 186 -13.32 3.48 16.96
CA GLU A 186 -13.49 2.30 16.12
C GLU A 186 -14.47 2.57 14.96
N GLN A 187 -15.60 3.17 15.24
CA GLN A 187 -16.59 3.50 14.20
C GLN A 187 -16.02 4.48 13.17
N LYS A 188 -15.30 5.50 13.60
CA LYS A 188 -14.66 6.48 12.73
C LYS A 188 -13.58 5.86 11.86
N CYS A 189 -12.67 5.08 12.44
CA CYS A 189 -11.65 4.37 11.69
C CYS A 189 -12.27 3.43 10.65
N SER A 190 -13.31 2.67 11.03
CA SER A 190 -14.03 1.79 10.12
C SER A 190 -14.69 2.55 8.96
N GLN A 191 -15.30 3.72 9.22
CA GLN A 191 -15.90 4.55 8.17
C GLN A 191 -14.85 5.10 7.19
N ILE A 192 -13.71 5.56 7.70
CA ILE A 192 -12.63 6.09 6.86
C ILE A 192 -12.04 4.99 5.99
N ILE A 193 -11.77 3.81 6.57
CA ILE A 193 -11.28 2.65 5.81
C ILE A 193 -12.28 2.21 4.74
N SER A 194 -13.58 2.22 5.08
CA SER A 194 -14.64 1.89 4.11
C SER A 194 -14.64 2.87 2.92
N ARG A 195 -14.60 4.16 3.20
CA ARG A 195 -14.57 5.18 2.13
C ARG A 195 -13.30 5.08 1.28
N ALA A 196 -12.15 4.89 1.92
CA ALA A 196 -10.87 4.73 1.21
C ALA A 196 -10.83 3.45 0.34
N SER A 197 -11.58 2.42 0.69
CA SER A 197 -11.66 1.18 -0.09
C SER A 197 -12.67 1.22 -1.24
N MET A 198 -13.53 2.26 -1.30
CA MET A 198 -14.50 2.48 -2.36
C MET A 198 -14.02 3.44 -3.44
N LEU A 199 -12.96 4.17 -3.18
CA LEU A 199 -12.26 5.03 -4.14
C LEU A 199 -11.25 4.24 -4.97
#